data_d616f5f4870d5214a00370377ce7858a
#
_entry.id   d616f5f4870d5214a00370377ce7858a
#
_cell.length_a   1.000
_cell.length_b   1.000
_cell.length_c   1.000
_cell.angle_alpha   90.00
_cell.angle_beta   90.00
_cell.angle_gamma   90.00
#
_symmetry.space_group_name_H-M   'P 1'
#
loop_
_entity.id
_entity.type
_entity.pdbx_description
1 polymer ?
#
loop_
_entity_poly.entity_id
_entity_poly.type
_entity_poly.pdbx_seq_one_letter_code
_entity_poly.pdbx_strand_id
1 'polypeptide(L)'
;MPAKALPVLKDQSPFARASIEFDEKLSAHNLTLRAGAVDTLQVNVGKLCNQACKHCHVDAGPKRTEIMTRETIEEIVAVIRRFRVPTLDITGGAPELNESFRYLVKQARAAGARVLVRHNLTVMFEPGQADLPEFFRAHELEVVSSLPYFLEGETDAQRGGGVFGKSIEALRRLNAVGYGIENSTLVLNLVYNPVGAFLPPAQISIEADFKRELRARYNVSFNHLYTITNMPIKRFLDYLRRTGNDEKYMRKLVEAFNPGTVEGLMCRNLVSVDWTGKLYDCDFNQMLELHVADDLPQHIRDFDPAKFAAREIRTAAHCFGCTAGAGSSCGGAVAATS
;
A
#
# COMPACT_ATOMS: atom_id res chain seq x y z
N MET A 1 29.91 20.69 -3.62
CA MET A 1 30.59 19.40 -3.90
C MET A 1 29.71 18.66 -4.91
N PRO A 2 30.24 18.09 -5.99
CA PRO A 2 29.39 17.39 -6.96
C PRO A 2 28.86 16.12 -6.32
N ALA A 3 27.55 15.87 -6.53
CA ALA A 3 26.85 14.68 -6.09
C ALA A 3 27.58 13.42 -6.61
N LYS A 4 27.87 12.47 -5.72
CA LYS A 4 28.40 11.17 -6.09
C LYS A 4 27.36 10.46 -6.99
N ALA A 5 27.73 10.20 -8.24
CA ALA A 5 26.94 9.39 -9.13
C ALA A 5 26.67 8.02 -8.49
N LEU A 6 25.40 7.65 -8.42
CA LEU A 6 24.94 6.32 -8.01
C LEU A 6 25.61 5.26 -8.89
N PRO A 7 25.90 4.04 -8.37
CA PRO A 7 26.47 2.98 -9.17
C PRO A 7 25.48 2.63 -10.32
N VAL A 8 25.90 2.86 -11.53
CA VAL A 8 25.20 2.45 -12.75
C VAL A 8 25.07 0.93 -12.70
N LEU A 9 23.88 0.44 -12.40
CA LEU A 9 23.54 -0.97 -12.57
C LEU A 9 23.80 -1.31 -14.05
N LYS A 10 24.74 -2.22 -14.31
CA LYS A 10 25.06 -2.74 -15.65
C LYS A 10 23.93 -3.59 -16.26
N ASP A 11 22.75 -3.53 -15.70
CA ASP A 11 21.57 -4.24 -16.20
C ASP A 11 20.91 -3.38 -17.29
N GLN A 12 20.96 -3.85 -18.55
CA GLN A 12 20.28 -3.23 -19.69
C GLN A 12 18.77 -3.54 -19.73
N SER A 13 18.20 -3.96 -18.62
CA SER A 13 16.77 -4.24 -18.53
C SER A 13 15.93 -2.98 -18.78
N PRO A 14 14.71 -3.10 -19.30
CA PRO A 14 13.77 -1.99 -19.46
C PRO A 14 13.56 -1.18 -18.17
N PHE A 15 13.71 -1.84 -17.02
CA PHE A 15 13.57 -1.22 -15.70
C PHE A 15 14.76 -0.33 -15.30
N ALA A 16 15.99 -0.69 -15.69
CA ALA A 16 17.16 0.16 -15.42
C ALA A 16 17.09 1.46 -16.24
N ARG A 17 16.69 1.39 -17.52
CA ARG A 17 16.45 2.57 -18.36
C ARG A 17 15.34 3.43 -17.80
N ALA A 18 14.20 2.84 -17.43
CA ALA A 18 13.05 3.56 -16.87
C ALA A 18 13.37 4.23 -15.54
N SER A 19 14.32 3.74 -14.73
CA SER A 19 14.74 4.43 -13.51
C SER A 19 15.43 5.76 -13.82
N ILE A 20 16.34 5.80 -14.79
CA ILE A 20 16.98 7.05 -15.26
C ILE A 20 15.93 7.97 -15.88
N GLU A 21 15.05 7.41 -16.69
CA GLU A 21 13.98 8.15 -17.39
C GLU A 21 13.00 8.82 -16.42
N PHE A 22 12.78 8.27 -15.23
CA PHE A 22 11.90 8.90 -14.24
C PHE A 22 12.47 10.25 -13.74
N ASP A 23 13.74 10.29 -13.40
CA ASP A 23 14.42 11.51 -12.96
C ASP A 23 14.51 12.54 -14.10
N GLU A 24 14.74 12.07 -15.34
CA GLU A 24 14.68 12.92 -16.54
C GLU A 24 13.29 13.52 -16.76
N LYS A 25 12.21 12.74 -16.55
CA LYS A 25 10.84 13.24 -16.63
C LYS A 25 10.56 14.29 -15.57
N LEU A 26 10.97 14.08 -14.32
CA LEU A 26 10.84 15.08 -13.26
C LEU A 26 11.56 16.38 -13.67
N SER A 27 12.82 16.27 -14.11
CA SER A 27 13.65 17.39 -14.51
C SER A 27 13.06 18.17 -15.69
N ALA A 28 12.54 17.48 -16.70
CA ALA A 28 11.89 18.09 -17.87
C ALA A 28 10.64 18.92 -17.52
N HIS A 29 10.00 18.62 -16.38
CA HIS A 29 8.87 19.37 -15.86
C HIS A 29 9.24 20.34 -14.72
N ASN A 30 10.54 20.55 -14.45
CA ASN A 30 11.04 21.35 -13.32
C ASN A 30 10.52 20.86 -11.95
N LEU A 31 10.34 19.55 -11.80
CA LEU A 31 9.87 18.92 -10.58
C LEU A 31 11.01 18.22 -9.84
N THR A 32 10.89 18.15 -8.53
CA THR A 32 11.73 17.36 -7.64
C THR A 32 10.85 16.57 -6.69
N LEU A 33 11.16 15.30 -6.47
CA LEU A 33 10.43 14.49 -5.51
C LEU A 33 11.10 14.57 -4.13
N ARG A 34 10.63 15.50 -3.31
CA ARG A 34 11.09 15.72 -1.94
C ARG A 34 9.98 15.49 -0.94
N ALA A 35 10.35 14.99 0.22
CA ALA A 35 9.43 14.82 1.34
C ALA A 35 8.97 16.17 1.91
N GLY A 36 7.75 16.17 2.43
CA GLY A 36 7.24 17.16 3.37
C GLY A 36 7.44 16.72 4.82
N ALA A 37 6.56 17.15 5.70
CA ALA A 37 6.51 16.63 7.06
C ALA A 37 6.04 15.18 7.07
N VAL A 38 6.64 14.34 7.92
CA VAL A 38 6.21 12.96 8.09
C VAL A 38 4.98 12.96 9.00
N ASP A 39 3.85 12.54 8.48
CA ASP A 39 2.58 12.38 9.21
C ASP A 39 2.16 10.91 9.33
N THR A 40 2.76 10.02 8.56
CA THR A 40 2.40 8.61 8.51
C THR A 40 3.62 7.70 8.66
N LEU A 41 3.56 6.79 9.62
CA LEU A 41 4.39 5.59 9.63
C LEU A 41 3.60 4.44 9.00
N GLN A 42 4.07 3.92 7.87
CA GLN A 42 3.54 2.70 7.29
C GLN A 42 4.39 1.52 7.74
N VAL A 43 3.79 0.60 8.48
CA VAL A 43 4.49 -0.49 9.14
C VAL A 43 4.11 -1.83 8.52
N ASN A 44 5.08 -2.45 7.85
CA ASN A 44 4.95 -3.80 7.33
C ASN A 44 5.31 -4.81 8.42
N VAL A 45 4.31 -5.44 9.02
CA VAL A 45 4.50 -6.39 10.13
C VAL A 45 4.92 -7.79 9.71
N GLY A 46 5.24 -7.99 8.42
CA GLY A 46 5.75 -9.24 7.88
C GLY A 46 5.09 -9.68 6.58
N LYS A 47 5.52 -10.83 6.07
CA LYS A 47 5.04 -11.41 4.81
C LYS A 47 4.13 -12.62 4.98
N LEU A 48 3.85 -13.05 6.21
CA LEU A 48 2.89 -14.11 6.46
C LEU A 48 1.49 -13.68 6.01
N CYS A 49 0.84 -14.49 5.19
CA CYS A 49 -0.50 -14.23 4.67
C CYS A 49 -1.22 -15.55 4.39
N ASN A 50 -2.52 -15.60 4.64
CA ASN A 50 -3.34 -16.76 4.27
C ASN A 50 -3.66 -16.85 2.77
N GLN A 51 -3.20 -15.88 1.96
CA GLN A 51 -3.38 -15.83 0.51
C GLN A 51 -2.04 -15.74 -0.24
N ALA A 52 -2.05 -16.11 -1.54
CA ALA A 52 -0.92 -16.00 -2.46
C ALA A 52 -1.33 -15.29 -3.76
N CYS A 53 -1.81 -14.04 -3.65
CA CYS A 53 -2.33 -13.24 -4.77
C CYS A 53 -1.30 -13.03 -5.88
N LYS A 54 -1.73 -13.12 -7.14
CA LYS A 54 -0.84 -13.01 -8.32
C LYS A 54 -0.21 -11.62 -8.49
N HIS A 55 -0.88 -10.57 -8.05
CA HIS A 55 -0.43 -9.18 -8.15
C HIS A 55 0.27 -8.66 -6.87
N CYS A 56 0.56 -9.53 -5.91
CA CYS A 56 1.11 -9.10 -4.62
C CYS A 56 2.51 -8.50 -4.76
N HIS A 57 2.63 -7.21 -4.47
CA HIS A 57 3.90 -6.49 -4.50
C HIS A 57 4.77 -6.80 -3.28
N VAL A 58 4.17 -7.23 -2.16
CA VAL A 58 4.88 -7.65 -0.93
C VAL A 58 5.52 -9.03 -1.09
N ASP A 59 5.02 -9.84 -2.02
CA ASP A 59 5.37 -11.26 -2.16
C ASP A 59 5.03 -12.07 -0.90
N ALA A 60 3.90 -11.74 -0.28
CA ALA A 60 3.39 -12.40 0.92
C ALA A 60 2.73 -13.74 0.60
N GLY A 61 2.65 -14.64 1.59
CA GLY A 61 2.02 -15.94 1.40
C GLY A 61 2.05 -16.85 2.62
N PRO A 62 1.37 -18.02 2.57
CA PRO A 62 1.23 -18.92 3.72
C PRO A 62 2.54 -19.59 4.16
N LYS A 63 3.54 -19.60 3.29
CA LYS A 63 4.86 -20.23 3.58
C LYS A 63 5.93 -19.21 3.99
N ARG A 64 5.55 -17.93 4.12
CA ARG A 64 6.50 -16.88 4.51
C ARG A 64 6.69 -16.89 6.02
N THR A 65 7.92 -16.62 6.44
CA THR A 65 8.33 -16.67 7.85
C THR A 65 8.77 -15.30 8.37
N GLU A 66 8.79 -14.31 7.50
CA GLU A 66 9.11 -12.94 7.90
C GLU A 66 7.96 -12.37 8.72
N ILE A 67 8.23 -12.13 9.98
CA ILE A 67 7.28 -11.58 10.97
C ILE A 67 8.03 -10.58 11.85
N MET A 68 7.45 -9.41 12.04
CA MET A 68 7.96 -8.40 12.96
C MET A 68 7.87 -8.91 14.40
N THR A 69 8.99 -8.81 15.11
CA THR A 69 9.06 -9.22 16.51
C THR A 69 8.35 -8.23 17.44
N ARG A 70 8.07 -8.66 18.67
CA ARG A 70 7.49 -7.80 19.69
C ARG A 70 8.40 -6.62 20.03
N GLU A 71 9.70 -6.84 20.09
CA GLU A 71 10.70 -5.81 20.39
C GLU A 71 10.68 -4.70 19.36
N THR A 72 10.65 -5.05 18.05
CA THR A 72 10.54 -4.07 16.96
C THR A 72 9.23 -3.28 17.04
N ILE A 73 8.12 -3.94 17.39
CA ILE A 73 6.84 -3.28 17.62
C ILE A 73 6.91 -2.30 18.79
N GLU A 74 7.61 -2.61 19.85
CA GLU A 74 7.80 -1.72 21.01
C GLU A 74 8.63 -0.48 20.64
N GLU A 75 9.65 -0.63 19.78
CA GLU A 75 10.40 0.51 19.22
C GLU A 75 9.48 1.43 18.40
N ILE A 76 8.59 0.87 17.56
CA ILE A 76 7.61 1.63 16.79
C ILE A 76 6.65 2.38 17.72
N VAL A 77 6.13 1.72 18.74
CA VAL A 77 5.25 2.33 19.75
C VAL A 77 5.96 3.48 20.49
N ALA A 78 7.23 3.29 20.84
CA ALA A 78 8.04 4.33 21.47
C ALA A 78 8.17 5.57 20.57
N VAL A 79 8.42 5.37 19.27
CA VAL A 79 8.50 6.46 18.27
C VAL A 79 7.14 7.17 18.14
N ILE A 80 6.04 6.43 18.01
CA ILE A 80 4.69 7.02 17.92
C ILE A 80 4.41 7.91 19.14
N ARG A 81 4.72 7.45 20.35
CA ARG A 81 4.52 8.21 21.57
C ARG A 81 5.42 9.44 21.66
N ARG A 82 6.72 9.26 21.37
CA ARG A 82 7.73 10.31 21.47
C ARG A 82 7.44 11.48 20.54
N PHE A 83 7.10 11.19 19.30
CA PHE A 83 6.93 12.19 18.25
C PHE A 83 5.46 12.50 17.92
N ARG A 84 4.52 11.86 18.61
CA ARG A 84 3.07 12.00 18.39
C ARG A 84 2.72 11.83 16.91
N VAL A 85 3.25 10.75 16.30
CA VAL A 85 3.00 10.45 14.89
C VAL A 85 1.49 10.38 14.64
N PRO A 86 0.93 11.19 13.71
CA PRO A 86 -0.53 11.30 13.54
C PRO A 86 -1.17 10.01 13.06
N THR A 87 -0.50 9.26 12.17
CA THR A 87 -1.10 8.10 11.50
C THR A 87 -0.17 6.88 11.52
N LEU A 88 -0.71 5.74 11.91
CA LEU A 88 -0.11 4.43 11.74
C LEU A 88 -0.88 3.65 10.66
N ASP A 89 -0.23 3.30 9.55
CA ASP A 89 -0.77 2.47 8.47
C ASP A 89 -0.16 1.07 8.55
N ILE A 90 -0.93 0.09 9.04
CA ILE A 90 -0.44 -1.27 9.26
C ILE A 90 -0.66 -2.10 7.99
N THR A 91 0.44 -2.58 7.42
CA THR A 91 0.47 -3.35 6.18
C THR A 91 1.30 -4.64 6.33
N GLY A 92 1.46 -5.38 5.23
CA GLY A 92 2.23 -6.62 5.15
C GLY A 92 1.54 -7.66 4.31
N GLY A 93 1.59 -8.91 4.74
CA GLY A 93 0.82 -10.01 4.17
C GLY A 93 -0.63 -9.96 4.66
N ALA A 94 -0.89 -10.55 5.81
CA ALA A 94 -2.11 -10.37 6.61
C ALA A 94 -1.66 -9.89 8.00
N PRO A 95 -1.72 -8.59 8.28
CA PRO A 95 -1.18 -8.02 9.52
C PRO A 95 -1.72 -8.68 10.78
N GLU A 96 -2.96 -9.13 10.74
CA GLU A 96 -3.69 -9.74 11.85
C GLU A 96 -3.10 -11.10 12.28
N LEU A 97 -2.32 -11.74 11.41
CA LEU A 97 -1.60 -12.99 11.73
C LEU A 97 -0.32 -12.76 12.54
N ASN A 98 0.13 -11.52 12.70
CA ASN A 98 1.19 -11.19 13.64
C ASN A 98 0.61 -11.21 15.07
N GLU A 99 1.16 -12.04 15.95
CA GLU A 99 0.68 -12.19 17.34
C GLU A 99 0.66 -10.87 18.12
N SER A 100 1.53 -9.93 17.77
CA SER A 100 1.60 -8.61 18.39
C SER A 100 0.76 -7.53 17.70
N PHE A 101 0.01 -7.88 16.64
CA PHE A 101 -0.85 -6.93 15.91
C PHE A 101 -1.82 -6.20 16.85
N ARG A 102 -2.57 -6.95 17.65
CA ARG A 102 -3.56 -6.37 18.58
C ARG A 102 -2.91 -5.47 19.62
N TYR A 103 -1.71 -5.79 20.06
CA TYR A 103 -0.95 -4.93 20.96
C TYR A 103 -0.52 -3.63 20.26
N LEU A 104 0.04 -3.71 19.06
CA LEU A 104 0.43 -2.53 18.28
C LEU A 104 -0.74 -1.55 18.12
N VAL A 105 -1.90 -2.07 17.71
CA VAL A 105 -3.14 -1.29 17.55
C VAL A 105 -3.51 -0.58 18.87
N LYS A 106 -3.61 -1.32 19.98
CA LYS A 106 -3.98 -0.77 21.28
C LYS A 106 -3.01 0.33 21.74
N GLN A 107 -1.72 0.12 21.57
CA GLN A 107 -0.71 1.08 21.99
C GLN A 107 -0.69 2.34 21.12
N ALA A 108 -0.86 2.19 19.81
CA ALA A 108 -0.92 3.32 18.89
C ALA A 108 -2.16 4.19 19.13
N ARG A 109 -3.34 3.55 19.33
CA ARG A 109 -4.58 4.26 19.68
C ARG A 109 -4.45 4.98 21.04
N ALA A 110 -3.86 4.33 22.04
CA ALA A 110 -3.61 4.94 23.35
C ALA A 110 -2.64 6.13 23.28
N ALA A 111 -1.75 6.14 22.27
CA ALA A 111 -0.86 7.27 21.97
C ALA A 111 -1.55 8.40 21.17
N GLY A 112 -2.81 8.22 20.77
CA GLY A 112 -3.60 9.20 20.01
C GLY A 112 -3.46 9.10 18.50
N ALA A 113 -2.74 8.10 17.97
CA ALA A 113 -2.60 7.94 16.53
C ALA A 113 -3.90 7.42 15.88
N ARG A 114 -4.21 7.92 14.68
CA ARG A 114 -5.16 7.28 13.78
C ARG A 114 -4.53 5.98 13.27
N VAL A 115 -5.26 4.89 13.28
CA VAL A 115 -4.75 3.58 12.85
C VAL A 115 -5.54 3.08 11.65
N LEU A 116 -4.81 2.83 10.55
CA LEU A 116 -5.31 2.13 9.37
C LEU A 116 -4.82 0.70 9.39
N VAL A 117 -5.64 -0.23 8.93
CA VAL A 117 -5.21 -1.61 8.65
C VAL A 117 -5.51 -1.99 7.20
N ARG A 118 -4.49 -2.54 6.52
CA ARG A 118 -4.65 -3.07 5.16
C ARG A 118 -5.06 -4.54 5.23
N HIS A 119 -6.37 -4.72 5.28
CA HIS A 119 -7.04 -5.97 5.58
C HIS A 119 -7.37 -6.76 4.31
N ASN A 120 -7.11 -8.07 4.31
CA ASN A 120 -7.34 -8.90 3.13
C ASN A 120 -8.74 -9.56 3.08
N LEU A 121 -9.62 -9.25 4.03
CA LEU A 121 -10.97 -9.80 4.23
C LEU A 121 -11.00 -11.27 4.65
N THR A 122 -10.29 -12.16 3.95
CA THR A 122 -10.40 -13.60 4.21
C THR A 122 -9.69 -14.04 5.49
N VAL A 123 -8.83 -13.22 6.07
CA VAL A 123 -8.16 -13.53 7.35
C VAL A 123 -9.17 -13.65 8.50
N MET A 124 -10.36 -13.03 8.41
CA MET A 124 -11.43 -13.20 9.40
C MET A 124 -11.92 -14.65 9.56
N PHE A 125 -11.61 -15.52 8.59
CA PHE A 125 -11.99 -16.94 8.62
C PHE A 125 -10.86 -17.84 9.10
N GLU A 126 -9.71 -17.26 9.44
CA GLU A 126 -8.61 -18.01 10.05
C GLU A 126 -8.89 -18.25 11.55
N PRO A 127 -8.36 -19.33 12.14
CA PRO A 127 -8.53 -19.61 13.56
C PRO A 127 -8.14 -18.42 14.45
N GLY A 128 -9.02 -18.06 15.39
CA GLY A 128 -8.79 -16.96 16.33
C GLY A 128 -8.98 -15.55 15.77
N GLN A 129 -9.51 -15.39 14.53
CA GLN A 129 -9.69 -14.09 13.89
C GLN A 129 -11.15 -13.70 13.66
N ALA A 130 -12.10 -14.50 14.16
CA ALA A 130 -13.54 -14.27 13.91
C ALA A 130 -14.08 -12.97 14.54
N ASP A 131 -13.44 -12.47 15.61
CA ASP A 131 -13.80 -11.25 16.35
C ASP A 131 -13.13 -9.98 15.80
N LEU A 132 -12.45 -10.05 14.66
CA LEU A 132 -11.79 -8.88 14.07
C LEU A 132 -12.73 -7.69 13.80
N PRO A 133 -13.97 -7.88 13.31
CA PRO A 133 -14.88 -6.74 13.12
C PRO A 133 -15.14 -5.96 14.40
N GLU A 134 -15.41 -6.66 15.50
CA GLU A 134 -15.64 -6.08 16.82
C GLU A 134 -14.37 -5.43 17.38
N PHE A 135 -13.22 -6.07 17.20
CA PHE A 135 -11.92 -5.53 17.59
C PHE A 135 -11.61 -4.23 16.82
N PHE A 136 -11.80 -4.20 15.50
CA PHE A 136 -11.61 -3.00 14.70
C PHE A 136 -12.52 -1.87 15.14
N ARG A 137 -13.81 -2.16 15.37
CA ARG A 137 -14.79 -1.20 15.89
C ARG A 137 -14.38 -0.65 17.25
N ALA A 138 -14.02 -1.52 18.19
CA ALA A 138 -13.67 -1.13 19.57
C ALA A 138 -12.45 -0.20 19.63
N HIS A 139 -11.59 -0.24 18.61
CA HIS A 139 -10.41 0.61 18.49
C HIS A 139 -10.53 1.65 17.36
N GLU A 140 -11.71 1.80 16.74
CA GLU A 140 -11.99 2.78 15.67
C GLU A 140 -10.93 2.76 14.56
N LEU A 141 -10.55 1.57 14.07
CA LEU A 141 -9.60 1.44 12.98
C LEU A 141 -10.25 1.88 11.67
N GLU A 142 -9.48 2.53 10.82
CA GLU A 142 -9.84 2.65 9.41
C GLU A 142 -9.45 1.35 8.68
N VAL A 143 -10.41 0.73 8.01
CA VAL A 143 -10.21 -0.54 7.30
C VAL A 143 -10.07 -0.27 5.81
N VAL A 144 -8.93 -0.64 5.22
CA VAL A 144 -8.66 -0.57 3.78
C VAL A 144 -8.53 -1.99 3.25
N SER A 145 -9.49 -2.42 2.44
CA SER A 145 -9.59 -3.82 2.03
C SER A 145 -9.52 -4.02 0.52
N SER A 146 -8.73 -5.00 0.09
CA SER A 146 -8.62 -5.31 -1.33
C SER A 146 -9.81 -6.13 -1.83
N LEU A 147 -10.56 -5.55 -2.76
CA LEU A 147 -11.56 -6.25 -3.56
C LEU A 147 -11.31 -5.87 -5.03
N PRO A 148 -10.52 -6.66 -5.78
CA PRO A 148 -10.10 -6.30 -7.14
C PRO A 148 -11.25 -6.01 -8.10
N TYR A 149 -12.36 -6.72 -7.96
CA TYR A 149 -13.57 -6.45 -8.72
C TYR A 149 -14.84 -6.91 -7.98
N PHE A 150 -16.01 -6.44 -8.40
CA PHE A 150 -17.31 -6.79 -7.81
C PHE A 150 -17.92 -8.07 -8.40
N LEU A 151 -17.21 -8.79 -9.27
CA LEU A 151 -17.58 -10.09 -9.81
C LEU A 151 -16.60 -11.17 -9.34
N GLU A 152 -17.12 -12.40 -9.16
CA GLU A 152 -16.36 -13.52 -8.63
C GLU A 152 -15.17 -13.90 -9.52
N GLY A 153 -15.41 -14.03 -10.83
CA GLY A 153 -14.39 -14.52 -11.77
C GLY A 153 -13.13 -13.68 -11.79
N GLU A 154 -13.24 -12.35 -11.82
CA GLU A 154 -12.13 -11.41 -11.87
C GLU A 154 -11.37 -11.35 -10.54
N THR A 155 -12.10 -11.38 -9.42
CA THR A 155 -11.48 -11.38 -8.09
C THR A 155 -10.75 -12.69 -7.83
N ASP A 156 -11.38 -13.82 -8.09
CA ASP A 156 -10.79 -15.15 -7.89
C ASP A 156 -9.61 -15.40 -8.84
N ALA A 157 -9.65 -14.86 -10.07
CA ALA A 157 -8.52 -14.93 -11.00
C ALA A 157 -7.24 -14.28 -10.45
N GLN A 158 -7.37 -13.22 -9.64
CA GLN A 158 -6.23 -12.52 -9.04
C GLN A 158 -5.84 -13.08 -7.67
N ARG A 159 -6.81 -13.47 -6.85
CA ARG A 159 -6.60 -13.74 -5.42
C ARG A 159 -6.69 -15.22 -5.04
N GLY A 160 -7.30 -16.04 -5.91
CA GLY A 160 -7.51 -17.48 -5.67
C GLY A 160 -8.99 -17.85 -5.62
N GLY A 161 -9.31 -19.11 -5.92
CA GLY A 161 -10.69 -19.59 -5.96
C GLY A 161 -11.39 -19.49 -4.60
N GLY A 162 -12.66 -19.03 -4.62
CA GLY A 162 -13.50 -18.86 -3.43
C GLY A 162 -13.17 -17.64 -2.56
N VAL A 163 -12.19 -16.82 -2.95
CA VAL A 163 -11.83 -15.60 -2.22
C VAL A 163 -12.94 -14.55 -2.31
N PHE A 164 -13.61 -14.46 -3.46
CA PHE A 164 -14.71 -13.50 -3.62
C PHE A 164 -15.85 -13.74 -2.64
N GLY A 165 -16.36 -14.97 -2.55
CA GLY A 165 -17.45 -15.31 -1.63
C GLY A 165 -17.12 -14.99 -0.17
N LYS A 166 -15.92 -15.40 0.28
CA LYS A 166 -15.41 -15.03 1.62
C LYS A 166 -15.29 -13.53 1.79
N SER A 167 -14.83 -12.79 0.78
CA SER A 167 -14.69 -11.34 0.85
C SER A 167 -16.04 -10.64 1.02
N ILE A 168 -17.07 -11.07 0.30
CA ILE A 168 -18.43 -10.54 0.44
C ILE A 168 -18.98 -10.81 1.85
N GLU A 169 -18.77 -12.00 2.39
CA GLU A 169 -19.22 -12.33 3.75
C GLU A 169 -18.48 -11.49 4.79
N ALA A 170 -17.16 -11.30 4.65
CA ALA A 170 -16.37 -10.44 5.55
C ALA A 170 -16.85 -8.97 5.49
N LEU A 171 -17.15 -8.45 4.29
CA LEU A 171 -17.68 -7.09 4.14
C LEU A 171 -19.04 -6.93 4.82
N ARG A 172 -19.92 -7.95 4.73
CA ARG A 172 -21.20 -7.95 5.47
C ARG A 172 -21.00 -7.93 6.99
N ARG A 173 -20.01 -8.67 7.52
CA ARG A 173 -19.67 -8.65 8.94
C ARG A 173 -19.15 -7.27 9.38
N LEU A 174 -18.31 -6.62 8.57
CA LEU A 174 -17.87 -5.25 8.82
C LEU A 174 -19.04 -4.27 8.79
N ASN A 175 -19.96 -4.38 7.80
CA ASN A 175 -21.17 -3.55 7.76
C ASN A 175 -22.07 -3.77 9.00
N ALA A 176 -22.20 -5.01 9.47
CA ALA A 176 -23.03 -5.33 10.64
C ALA A 176 -22.55 -4.65 11.92
N VAL A 177 -21.24 -4.37 12.05
CA VAL A 177 -20.69 -3.61 13.19
C VAL A 177 -20.56 -2.11 12.92
N GLY A 178 -21.03 -1.62 11.76
CA GLY A 178 -21.15 -0.20 11.42
C GLY A 178 -20.12 0.35 10.45
N TYR A 179 -19.20 -0.46 9.91
CA TYR A 179 -18.24 -0.02 8.90
C TYR A 179 -18.89 0.26 7.54
N GLY A 180 -18.51 1.35 6.89
CA GLY A 180 -18.98 1.69 5.54
C GLY A 180 -20.46 2.07 5.44
N ILE A 181 -21.13 2.24 6.59
CA ILE A 181 -22.54 2.60 6.68
C ILE A 181 -22.67 4.13 6.71
N GLU A 182 -23.70 4.63 6.05
CA GLU A 182 -24.03 6.05 6.07
C GLU A 182 -24.21 6.58 7.51
N ASN A 183 -23.67 7.76 7.77
CA ASN A 183 -23.65 8.40 9.09
C ASN A 183 -22.85 7.65 10.18
N SER A 184 -22.06 6.65 9.83
CA SER A 184 -21.11 6.03 10.74
C SER A 184 -19.73 6.70 10.62
N THR A 185 -19.00 6.79 11.73
CA THR A 185 -17.59 7.23 11.76
C THR A 185 -16.61 6.12 11.42
N LEU A 186 -17.07 4.88 11.29
CA LEU A 186 -16.25 3.70 11.02
C LEU A 186 -16.01 3.56 9.50
N VAL A 187 -14.80 3.87 9.10
CA VAL A 187 -14.42 3.97 7.68
C VAL A 187 -14.01 2.61 7.13
N LEU A 188 -14.67 2.22 6.04
CA LEU A 188 -14.33 1.06 5.20
C LEU A 188 -14.05 1.53 3.78
N ASN A 189 -12.80 1.42 3.34
CA ASN A 189 -12.41 1.72 1.98
C ASN A 189 -12.04 0.43 1.24
N LEU A 190 -12.37 0.36 -0.03
CA LEU A 190 -12.01 -0.75 -0.89
C LEU A 190 -10.87 -0.38 -1.82
N VAL A 191 -10.09 -1.37 -2.23
CA VAL A 191 -9.00 -1.21 -3.21
C VAL A 191 -9.32 -2.03 -4.45
N TYR A 192 -9.37 -1.34 -5.58
CA TYR A 192 -9.44 -1.90 -6.91
C TYR A 192 -8.05 -1.98 -7.54
N ASN A 193 -7.72 -3.11 -8.14
CA ASN A 193 -6.55 -3.30 -9.01
C ASN A 193 -7.00 -3.86 -10.36
N PRO A 194 -6.55 -3.30 -11.50
CA PRO A 194 -6.87 -3.86 -12.82
C PRO A 194 -6.42 -5.31 -12.97
N VAL A 195 -7.19 -6.12 -13.67
CA VAL A 195 -6.76 -7.47 -14.03
C VAL A 195 -5.77 -7.37 -15.20
N GLY A 196 -4.49 -7.79 -14.96
CA GLY A 196 -3.45 -7.78 -16.01
C GLY A 196 -2.73 -6.44 -16.18
N ALA A 197 -2.17 -6.24 -17.38
CA ALA A 197 -1.27 -5.12 -17.73
C ALA A 197 -2.04 -3.88 -18.21
N PHE A 198 -2.94 -3.36 -17.39
CA PHE A 198 -3.78 -2.20 -17.69
C PHE A 198 -3.62 -1.13 -16.63
N LEU A 199 -3.84 0.15 -17.04
CA LEU A 199 -4.02 1.24 -16.09
C LEU A 199 -5.46 1.19 -15.54
N PRO A 200 -5.68 1.65 -14.29
CA PRO A 200 -7.02 1.75 -13.75
C PRO A 200 -7.86 2.79 -14.53
N PRO A 201 -9.18 2.61 -14.61
CA PRO A 201 -10.08 3.64 -15.11
C PRO A 201 -10.16 4.81 -14.11
N ALA A 202 -10.90 5.88 -14.51
CA ALA A 202 -11.17 6.99 -13.61
C ALA A 202 -11.82 6.50 -12.31
N GLN A 203 -11.23 6.86 -11.16
CA GLN A 203 -11.67 6.37 -9.84
C GLN A 203 -13.15 6.67 -9.56
N ILE A 204 -13.62 7.87 -9.87
CA ILE A 204 -15.01 8.30 -9.65
C ILE A 204 -15.99 7.36 -10.38
N SER A 205 -15.69 7.02 -11.63
CA SER A 205 -16.56 6.16 -12.44
C SER A 205 -16.64 4.73 -11.89
N ILE A 206 -15.48 4.12 -11.63
CA ILE A 206 -15.43 2.74 -11.12
C ILE A 206 -15.97 2.64 -9.68
N GLU A 207 -15.80 3.68 -8.85
CA GLU A 207 -16.38 3.73 -7.51
C GLU A 207 -17.91 3.72 -7.56
N ALA A 208 -18.51 4.50 -8.48
CA ALA A 208 -19.95 4.51 -8.66
C ALA A 208 -20.49 3.13 -9.05
N ASP A 209 -19.81 2.43 -9.96
CA ASP A 209 -20.17 1.07 -10.36
C ASP A 209 -20.04 0.09 -9.18
N PHE A 210 -18.93 0.13 -8.42
CA PHE A 210 -18.75 -0.72 -7.25
C PHE A 210 -19.84 -0.48 -6.20
N LYS A 211 -20.18 0.78 -5.90
CA LYS A 211 -21.26 1.10 -4.94
C LYS A 211 -22.60 0.54 -5.39
N ARG A 212 -22.96 0.74 -6.65
CA ARG A 212 -24.19 0.24 -7.23
C ARG A 212 -24.26 -1.29 -7.19
N GLU A 213 -23.24 -1.97 -7.73
CA GLU A 213 -23.25 -3.43 -7.88
C GLU A 213 -23.14 -4.15 -6.53
N LEU A 214 -22.26 -3.71 -5.63
CA LEU A 214 -22.12 -4.33 -4.31
C LEU A 214 -23.38 -4.12 -3.47
N ARG A 215 -24.02 -2.95 -3.55
CA ARG A 215 -25.28 -2.70 -2.84
C ARG A 215 -26.42 -3.55 -3.38
N ALA A 216 -26.61 -3.56 -4.71
CA ALA A 216 -27.72 -4.25 -5.34
C ALA A 216 -27.63 -5.77 -5.21
N ARG A 217 -26.44 -6.35 -5.42
CA ARG A 217 -26.26 -7.81 -5.45
C ARG A 217 -25.99 -8.43 -4.10
N TYR A 218 -25.27 -7.73 -3.23
CA TYR A 218 -24.73 -8.33 -2.02
C TYR A 218 -25.13 -7.61 -0.73
N ASN A 219 -25.85 -6.49 -0.83
CA ASN A 219 -26.19 -5.62 0.31
C ASN A 219 -24.96 -5.16 1.10
N VAL A 220 -23.89 -4.81 0.39
CA VAL A 220 -22.62 -4.32 0.95
C VAL A 220 -22.47 -2.83 0.67
N SER A 221 -22.02 -2.08 1.68
CA SER A 221 -21.70 -0.65 1.59
C SER A 221 -20.25 -0.40 2.00
N PHE A 222 -19.66 0.66 1.44
CA PHE A 222 -18.31 1.11 1.76
C PHE A 222 -18.21 2.63 1.50
N ASN A 223 -17.16 3.28 2.02
CA ASN A 223 -16.99 4.73 1.91
C ASN A 223 -16.37 5.13 0.58
N HIS A 224 -15.14 4.70 0.29
CA HIS A 224 -14.40 5.08 -0.92
C HIS A 224 -13.76 3.87 -1.59
N LEU A 225 -13.57 3.96 -2.91
CA LEU A 225 -12.79 3.02 -3.70
C LEU A 225 -11.45 3.65 -4.08
N TYR A 226 -10.35 3.02 -3.70
CA TYR A 226 -9.01 3.41 -4.12
C TYR A 226 -8.60 2.62 -5.36
N THR A 227 -8.32 3.31 -6.45
CA THR A 227 -7.77 2.67 -7.65
C THR A 227 -6.25 2.63 -7.56
N ILE A 228 -5.68 1.43 -7.58
CA ILE A 228 -4.23 1.25 -7.46
C ILE A 228 -3.70 0.54 -8.71
N THR A 229 -2.74 1.18 -9.37
CA THR A 229 -1.98 0.59 -10.48
C THR A 229 -1.19 -0.62 -9.99
N ASN A 230 -1.23 -1.71 -10.74
CA ASN A 230 -0.40 -2.86 -10.43
C ASN A 230 1.08 -2.51 -10.60
N MET A 231 1.83 -2.55 -9.51
CA MET A 231 3.24 -2.19 -9.51
C MET A 231 4.08 -3.28 -10.18
N PRO A 232 4.92 -2.95 -11.19
CA PRO A 232 5.70 -3.94 -11.93
C PRO A 232 6.92 -4.43 -11.14
N ILE A 233 6.66 -5.01 -9.96
CA ILE A 233 7.65 -5.59 -9.05
C ILE A 233 7.18 -6.96 -8.54
N LYS A 234 8.10 -7.77 -8.01
CA LYS A 234 7.82 -9.06 -7.37
C LYS A 234 6.89 -9.94 -8.24
N ARG A 235 5.85 -10.56 -7.67
CA ARG A 235 4.98 -11.52 -8.39
C ARG A 235 4.27 -10.93 -9.61
N PHE A 236 3.94 -9.66 -9.60
CA PHE A 236 3.35 -9.04 -10.79
C PHE A 236 4.38 -8.88 -11.92
N LEU A 237 5.62 -8.53 -11.60
CA LEU A 237 6.70 -8.51 -12.59
C LEU A 237 6.96 -9.91 -13.16
N ASP A 238 6.96 -10.95 -12.33
CA ASP A 238 7.09 -12.34 -12.79
C ASP A 238 5.93 -12.75 -13.71
N TYR A 239 4.72 -12.29 -13.41
CA TYR A 239 3.57 -12.49 -14.30
C TYR A 239 3.78 -11.77 -15.64
N LEU A 240 4.18 -10.50 -15.63
CA LEU A 240 4.44 -9.73 -16.85
C LEU A 240 5.52 -10.39 -17.72
N ARG A 241 6.63 -10.83 -17.13
CA ARG A 241 7.72 -11.53 -17.83
C ARG A 241 7.26 -12.84 -18.46
N ARG A 242 6.52 -13.66 -17.69
CA ARG A 242 5.97 -14.94 -18.21
C ARG A 242 4.99 -14.75 -19.36
N THR A 243 4.30 -13.62 -19.42
CA THR A 243 3.35 -13.31 -20.49
C THR A 243 3.92 -12.43 -21.58
N GLY A 244 5.22 -12.06 -21.52
CA GLY A 244 5.90 -11.20 -22.51
C GLY A 244 5.34 -9.77 -22.54
N ASN A 245 4.79 -9.27 -21.43
CA ASN A 245 4.15 -7.97 -21.34
C ASN A 245 4.94 -6.93 -20.54
N ASP A 246 6.09 -7.28 -19.99
CA ASP A 246 6.89 -6.43 -19.09
C ASP A 246 7.34 -5.12 -19.76
N GLU A 247 7.98 -5.19 -20.94
CA GLU A 247 8.37 -3.99 -21.69
C GLU A 247 7.17 -3.14 -22.11
N LYS A 248 6.12 -3.79 -22.62
CA LYS A 248 4.92 -3.09 -23.08
C LYS A 248 4.22 -2.39 -21.94
N TYR A 249 4.14 -3.02 -20.78
CA TYR A 249 3.51 -2.43 -19.61
C TYR A 249 4.35 -1.28 -19.06
N MET A 250 5.67 -1.45 -18.94
CA MET A 250 6.56 -0.37 -18.50
C MET A 250 6.47 0.85 -19.42
N ARG A 251 6.50 0.65 -20.74
CA ARG A 251 6.32 1.74 -21.72
C ARG A 251 4.99 2.48 -21.52
N LYS A 252 3.89 1.74 -21.32
CA LYS A 252 2.58 2.32 -21.02
C LYS A 252 2.61 3.21 -19.78
N LEU A 253 3.31 2.81 -18.71
CA LEU A 253 3.45 3.61 -17.49
C LEU A 253 4.24 4.90 -17.77
N VAL A 254 5.35 4.80 -18.51
CA VAL A 254 6.20 5.94 -18.89
C VAL A 254 5.44 6.95 -19.77
N GLU A 255 4.71 6.45 -20.78
CA GLU A 255 3.91 7.27 -21.69
C GLU A 255 2.75 7.98 -20.96
N ALA A 256 2.22 7.35 -19.92
CA ALA A 256 1.13 7.90 -19.11
C ALA A 256 1.62 8.76 -17.93
N PHE A 257 2.91 9.08 -17.85
CA PHE A 257 3.44 9.95 -16.78
C PHE A 257 2.66 11.26 -16.70
N ASN A 258 2.19 11.59 -15.50
CA ASN A 258 1.42 12.81 -15.23
C ASN A 258 2.14 13.64 -14.16
N PRO A 259 2.76 14.76 -14.52
CA PRO A 259 3.47 15.63 -13.58
C PRO A 259 2.57 16.19 -12.46
N GLY A 260 1.27 16.36 -12.72
CA GLY A 260 0.30 16.85 -11.73
C GLY A 260 0.07 15.91 -10.54
N THR A 261 0.56 14.67 -10.62
CA THR A 261 0.45 13.69 -9.51
C THR A 261 1.58 13.79 -8.50
N VAL A 262 2.72 14.37 -8.87
CA VAL A 262 3.97 14.31 -8.09
C VAL A 262 3.80 14.91 -6.69
N GLU A 263 3.07 16.01 -6.56
CA GLU A 263 2.85 16.67 -5.28
C GLU A 263 1.96 15.89 -4.30
N GLY A 264 1.08 15.02 -4.80
CA GLY A 264 0.16 14.21 -3.99
C GLY A 264 0.69 12.81 -3.67
N LEU A 265 1.92 12.45 -4.05
CA LEU A 265 2.48 11.12 -3.77
C LEU A 265 2.68 10.89 -2.27
N MET A 266 2.25 9.74 -1.77
CA MET A 266 2.33 9.39 -0.34
C MET A 266 3.75 9.37 0.21
N CYS A 267 4.75 8.97 -0.58
CA CYS A 267 6.15 8.93 -0.15
C CYS A 267 6.67 10.29 0.34
N ARG A 268 5.99 11.39 0.04
CA ARG A 268 6.35 12.72 0.54
C ARG A 268 6.05 12.90 2.03
N ASN A 269 5.02 12.25 2.54
CA ASN A 269 4.56 12.42 3.93
C ASN A 269 4.65 11.13 4.75
N LEU A 270 5.13 10.05 4.14
CA LEU A 270 5.18 8.72 4.73
C LEU A 270 6.63 8.27 4.91
N VAL A 271 6.88 7.47 5.95
CA VAL A 271 8.05 6.60 6.07
C VAL A 271 7.58 5.17 6.25
N SER A 272 8.11 4.26 5.44
CA SER A 272 7.82 2.82 5.52
C SER A 272 8.84 2.12 6.42
N VAL A 273 8.34 1.22 7.27
CA VAL A 273 9.14 0.43 8.22
C VAL A 273 8.95 -1.05 7.89
N ASP A 274 10.03 -1.78 7.64
CA ASP A 274 9.95 -3.22 7.42
C ASP A 274 9.85 -4.02 8.74
N TRP A 275 9.65 -5.33 8.61
CA TRP A 275 9.52 -6.23 9.76
C TRP A 275 10.79 -6.37 10.60
N THR A 276 11.94 -5.85 10.13
CA THR A 276 13.19 -5.78 10.90
C THR A 276 13.45 -4.41 11.50
N GLY A 277 12.56 -3.44 11.24
CA GLY A 277 12.68 -2.06 11.73
C GLY A 277 13.47 -1.12 10.81
N LYS A 278 13.87 -1.55 9.61
CA LYS A 278 14.57 -0.70 8.63
C LYS A 278 13.62 0.28 7.96
N LEU A 279 14.16 1.43 7.54
CA LEU A 279 13.40 2.56 7.02
C LEU A 279 13.54 2.71 5.50
N TYR A 280 12.42 3.07 4.86
CA TYR A 280 12.30 3.26 3.42
C TYR A 280 11.37 4.43 3.12
N ASP A 281 11.48 5.02 1.93
CA ASP A 281 10.59 6.13 1.52
C ASP A 281 9.15 5.67 1.24
N CYS A 282 8.95 4.42 0.85
CA CYS A 282 7.63 3.79 0.67
C CYS A 282 7.76 2.26 0.72
N ASP A 283 6.63 1.55 0.76
CA ASP A 283 6.62 0.09 0.78
C ASP A 283 7.07 -0.56 -0.54
N PHE A 284 6.98 0.14 -1.67
CA PHE A 284 7.55 -0.34 -2.92
C PHE A 284 9.08 -0.28 -2.90
N ASN A 285 9.68 0.81 -2.39
CA ASN A 285 11.12 0.90 -2.14
C ASN A 285 11.58 -0.20 -1.18
N GLN A 286 10.79 -0.48 -0.12
CA GLN A 286 11.03 -1.59 0.79
C GLN A 286 11.11 -2.93 0.05
N MET A 287 10.16 -3.21 -0.83
CA MET A 287 10.17 -4.46 -1.60
C MET A 287 11.33 -4.57 -2.59
N LEU A 288 11.91 -3.45 -2.99
CA LEU A 288 13.07 -3.37 -3.88
C LEU A 288 14.39 -3.25 -3.11
N GLU A 289 14.35 -3.26 -1.77
CA GLU A 289 15.53 -3.06 -0.90
C GLU A 289 16.23 -1.71 -1.14
N LEU A 290 15.45 -0.72 -1.60
CA LEU A 290 15.91 0.64 -1.85
C LEU A 290 15.73 1.46 -0.57
N HIS A 291 16.73 1.39 0.31
CA HIS A 291 16.75 2.09 1.61
C HIS A 291 16.69 3.61 1.44
N VAL A 292 16.32 4.33 2.49
CA VAL A 292 16.48 5.79 2.57
C VAL A 292 17.95 6.20 2.38
N ALA A 293 18.21 7.48 2.11
CA ALA A 293 19.57 7.98 1.90
C ALA A 293 20.49 7.65 3.10
N ASP A 294 21.77 7.40 2.83
CA ASP A 294 22.72 6.83 3.80
C ASP A 294 23.04 7.79 4.98
N ASP A 295 22.78 9.08 4.82
CA ASP A 295 22.91 10.12 5.84
C ASP A 295 21.70 10.21 6.79
N LEU A 296 20.64 9.47 6.51
CA LEU A 296 19.44 9.40 7.34
C LEU A 296 19.49 8.22 8.32
N PRO A 297 18.72 8.26 9.41
CA PRO A 297 18.51 7.08 10.25
C PRO A 297 18.01 5.90 9.43
N GLN A 298 18.67 4.75 9.57
CA GLN A 298 18.35 3.54 8.80
C GLN A 298 17.40 2.59 9.55
N HIS A 299 17.13 2.86 10.83
CA HIS A 299 16.30 2.00 11.68
C HIS A 299 15.31 2.82 12.51
N ILE A 300 14.14 2.23 12.78
CA ILE A 300 13.04 2.90 13.49
C ILE A 300 13.43 3.40 14.88
N ARG A 301 14.32 2.71 15.60
CA ARG A 301 14.82 3.14 16.91
C ARG A 301 15.50 4.50 16.91
N ASP A 302 16.11 4.86 15.79
CA ASP A 302 16.86 6.10 15.58
C ASP A 302 16.05 7.16 14.83
N PHE A 303 14.76 6.86 14.55
CA PHE A 303 13.89 7.73 13.79
C PHE A 303 13.72 9.09 14.45
N ASP A 304 13.86 10.13 13.64
CA ASP A 304 13.60 11.51 14.00
C ASP A 304 12.88 12.20 12.81
N PRO A 305 11.60 12.59 12.94
CA PRO A 305 10.86 13.17 11.84
C PRO A 305 11.47 14.46 11.29
N ALA A 306 12.23 15.21 12.09
CA ALA A 306 12.92 16.42 11.64
C ALA A 306 14.00 16.10 10.61
N LYS A 307 14.68 14.95 10.74
CA LYS A 307 15.68 14.50 9.76
C LYS A 307 15.05 14.00 8.47
N PHE A 308 13.80 13.53 8.53
CA PHE A 308 13.07 13.03 7.37
C PHE A 308 12.32 14.13 6.62
N ALA A 309 12.10 15.30 7.23
CA ALA A 309 11.52 16.44 6.55
C ALA A 309 12.46 16.96 5.43
N ALA A 310 11.87 17.27 4.28
CA ALA A 310 12.60 17.74 3.09
C ALA A 310 13.67 16.79 2.52
N ARG A 311 13.71 15.52 2.95
CA ARG A 311 14.62 14.51 2.38
C ARG A 311 14.37 14.33 0.90
N GLU A 312 15.38 13.99 0.16
CA GLU A 312 15.26 13.52 -1.21
C GLU A 312 14.76 12.07 -1.19
N ILE A 313 13.66 11.82 -1.91
CA ILE A 313 13.04 10.49 -1.99
C ILE A 313 13.77 9.68 -3.05
N ARG A 314 14.17 8.47 -2.71
CA ARG A 314 14.80 7.57 -3.66
C ARG A 314 13.79 7.06 -4.68
N THR A 315 14.10 7.28 -5.95
CA THR A 315 13.26 6.96 -7.09
C THR A 315 13.79 5.75 -7.86
N ALA A 316 12.89 5.07 -8.58
CA ALA A 316 13.22 4.03 -9.56
C ALA A 316 12.04 3.85 -10.54
N ALA A 317 12.18 2.91 -11.48
CA ALA A 317 11.18 2.65 -12.51
C ALA A 317 9.75 2.44 -11.99
N HIS A 318 9.59 1.88 -10.80
CA HIS A 318 8.28 1.66 -10.18
C HIS A 318 7.54 2.97 -9.87
N CYS A 319 8.25 4.11 -9.73
CA CYS A 319 7.62 5.42 -9.48
C CYS A 319 6.67 5.84 -10.62
N PHE A 320 6.90 5.35 -11.85
CA PHE A 320 5.94 5.52 -12.93
C PHE A 320 4.57 4.87 -12.64
N GLY A 321 4.52 3.80 -11.86
CA GLY A 321 3.26 3.22 -11.42
C GLY A 321 2.44 4.13 -10.51
N CYS A 322 3.11 4.99 -9.71
CA CYS A 322 2.45 5.97 -8.86
C CYS A 322 2.06 7.26 -9.61
N THR A 323 2.71 7.56 -10.76
CA THR A 323 2.53 8.81 -11.49
C THR A 323 1.79 8.65 -12.83
N ALA A 324 1.44 7.43 -13.23
CA ALA A 324 0.72 7.18 -14.47
C ALA A 324 -0.77 7.60 -14.38
N GLY A 325 -1.26 8.29 -15.39
CA GLY A 325 -2.67 8.71 -15.50
C GLY A 325 -3.12 9.62 -14.37
N ALA A 326 -4.13 9.22 -13.59
CA ALA A 326 -4.59 9.95 -12.40
C ALA A 326 -3.65 9.79 -11.20
N GLY A 327 -2.58 9.04 -11.35
CA GLY A 327 -1.70 8.63 -10.26
C GLY A 327 -2.29 7.49 -9.44
N SER A 328 -1.44 6.89 -8.62
CA SER A 328 -1.81 5.78 -7.77
C SER A 328 -1.00 5.83 -6.49
N SER A 329 -1.60 6.30 -5.42
CA SER A 329 -1.02 6.18 -4.09
C SER A 329 -1.75 5.10 -3.29
N CYS A 330 -1.27 4.80 -2.09
CA CYS A 330 -1.97 3.88 -1.18
C CYS A 330 -3.37 4.39 -0.74
N GLY A 331 -3.71 5.64 -1.04
CA GLY A 331 -5.03 6.26 -0.88
C GLY A 331 -5.81 6.40 -2.19
N GLY A 332 -5.39 5.73 -3.27
CA GLY A 332 -6.06 5.77 -4.58
C GLY A 332 -5.49 6.83 -5.53
N ALA A 333 -6.32 7.33 -6.45
CA ALA A 333 -5.95 8.33 -7.42
C ALA A 333 -5.52 9.64 -6.73
N VAL A 334 -4.48 10.27 -7.29
CA VAL A 334 -3.82 11.45 -6.70
C VAL A 334 -4.30 12.75 -7.33
N ALA A 335 -4.51 12.72 -8.67
CA ALA A 335 -5.01 13.85 -9.44
C ALA A 335 -6.40 13.57 -9.98
N ALA A 336 -7.21 14.61 -10.15
CA ALA A 336 -8.45 14.49 -10.89
C ALA A 336 -8.13 14.10 -12.35
N THR A 337 -8.82 13.09 -12.86
CA THR A 337 -8.82 12.81 -14.30
C THR A 337 -9.65 13.88 -14.98
N SER A 338 -8.99 14.66 -15.85
CA SER A 338 -9.67 15.56 -16.78
C SER A 338 -10.56 14.78 -17.75
#